data_dd39359b0ed76a8b0633c3859f7a2ad3
#
_entry.id   dd39359b0ed76a8b0633c3859f7a2ad3
#
_cell.length_a   1.000
_cell.length_b   1.000
_cell.length_c   1.000
_cell.angle_alpha   90.00
_cell.angle_beta   90.00
_cell.angle_gamma   90.00
#
_symmetry.space_group_name_H-M   'P 1'
#
loop_
_entity.id
_entity.type
_entity.pdbx_description
1 polymer ?
#
loop_
_entity_poly.entity_id
_entity_poly.type
_entity_poly.pdbx_seq_one_letter_code
_entity_poly.pdbx_strand_id
1 'polypeptide(L)'
;MINVIIIALIYCAGIVSLLSLLETRDWVPDSNFMYVSTVFPTNSTMTMLLLIDNYDSFTYNLYQYFCELGAQVVVKRNDELTLHEIERLAPERLVISPGPCTPDEAGISLAAIRHFADKLPILGVCLGHQAMGQAFGARVVRARQVMHGKTSTIAHSNTGVFAGLAQPLTVTRYHSLIIDAASLPDCFEITAWSEHEGKRDEIMGIRHRSLPLEGVQFHPESILSQQGHQLLDNFLKI
;
A
#
# COMPACT_ATOMS: atom_id res chain seq x y z
N MET A 1 28.76 -14.44 18.17
CA MET A 1 27.86 -13.32 17.85
C MET A 1 27.82 -13.04 16.34
N ILE A 2 27.60 -14.04 15.48
CA ILE A 2 27.54 -13.85 14.00
C ILE A 2 26.37 -14.64 13.36
N ASN A 3 25.52 -15.31 14.14
CA ASN A 3 24.51 -16.24 13.61
C ASN A 3 23.07 -15.71 13.58
N VAL A 4 22.82 -14.40 13.72
CA VAL A 4 21.42 -13.86 13.76
C VAL A 4 21.01 -13.14 12.47
N ILE A 5 21.96 -12.84 11.56
CA ILE A 5 21.68 -12.01 10.38
C ILE A 5 21.25 -12.81 9.12
N ILE A 6 21.44 -14.14 9.10
CA ILE A 6 21.18 -14.97 7.89
C ILE A 6 19.71 -15.43 7.78
N ILE A 7 18.93 -15.34 8.84
CA ILE A 7 17.53 -15.89 8.84
C ILE A 7 16.49 -14.93 8.25
N ALA A 8 16.78 -13.63 8.17
CA ALA A 8 15.81 -12.64 7.68
C ALA A 8 15.72 -12.51 6.15
N LEU A 9 16.67 -13.10 5.40
CA LEU A 9 16.73 -12.95 3.93
C LEU A 9 16.05 -14.08 3.13
N ILE A 10 15.48 -15.09 3.78
CA ILE A 10 14.87 -16.25 3.10
C ILE A 10 13.35 -16.10 2.91
N TYR A 11 12.72 -15.06 3.47
CA TYR A 11 11.25 -14.94 3.50
C TYR A 11 10.58 -14.35 2.25
N CYS A 12 11.32 -13.72 1.33
CA CYS A 12 10.73 -13.04 0.18
C CYS A 12 11.11 -13.59 -1.21
N ALA A 13 11.99 -14.59 -1.31
CA ALA A 13 12.29 -15.22 -2.59
C ALA A 13 11.70 -16.62 -2.60
N GLY A 14 10.68 -16.80 -3.42
CA GLY A 14 10.09 -18.11 -3.66
C GLY A 14 11.15 -19.16 -3.99
N ILE A 15 11.05 -20.29 -3.32
CA ILE A 15 11.70 -21.58 -3.54
C ILE A 15 12.58 -21.64 -4.81
N VAL A 16 13.83 -21.29 -4.69
CA VAL A 16 14.88 -21.71 -5.60
C VAL A 16 15.69 -22.76 -4.87
N SER A 17 15.57 -23.96 -5.36
CA SER A 17 16.32 -25.19 -5.11
C SER A 17 17.59 -25.06 -4.26
N LEU A 18 17.48 -25.43 -2.98
CA LEU A 18 18.63 -25.65 -2.07
C LEU A 18 19.17 -27.10 -2.20
N LEU A 19 19.00 -27.73 -3.35
CA LEU A 19 19.39 -29.12 -3.59
C LEU A 19 20.76 -29.27 -4.29
N SER A 20 21.48 -28.20 -4.61
CA SER A 20 22.76 -28.29 -5.35
C SER A 20 24.02 -27.95 -4.55
N LEU A 21 23.93 -27.79 -3.22
CA LEU A 21 25.12 -27.42 -2.39
C LEU A 21 25.42 -28.37 -1.23
N LEU A 22 24.84 -29.58 -1.23
CA LEU A 22 25.09 -30.62 -0.21
C LEU A 22 25.84 -31.84 -0.74
N GLU A 23 26.67 -31.69 -1.75
CA GLU A 23 27.70 -32.71 -2.03
C GLU A 23 29.05 -32.15 -1.61
N THR A 24 29.43 -32.35 -0.37
CA THR A 24 30.73 -32.85 0.14
C THR A 24 30.86 -32.67 1.65
N ARG A 25 31.10 -33.79 2.32
CA ARG A 25 31.73 -34.00 3.63
C ARG A 25 30.83 -34.10 4.86
N ASP A 26 30.64 -35.35 5.30
CA ASP A 26 30.59 -35.86 6.69
C ASP A 26 30.04 -34.89 7.77
N TRP A 27 28.74 -34.70 7.72
CA TRP A 27 28.01 -34.10 8.83
C TRP A 27 27.20 -35.18 9.56
N VAL A 28 27.56 -35.47 10.81
CA VAL A 28 26.78 -36.33 11.70
C VAL A 28 25.87 -35.45 12.52
N PRO A 29 24.53 -35.60 12.43
CA PRO A 29 23.63 -34.75 13.24
C PRO A 29 23.68 -35.19 14.71
N ASP A 30 23.96 -34.21 15.58
CA ASP A 30 23.84 -34.40 17.02
C ASP A 30 22.37 -34.63 17.40
N SER A 31 22.11 -35.66 18.24
CA SER A 31 20.79 -36.22 18.55
C SER A 31 19.85 -35.31 19.36
N ASN A 32 20.18 -34.01 19.51
CA ASN A 32 19.40 -33.01 20.24
C ASN A 32 18.83 -31.88 19.37
N PHE A 33 18.77 -32.07 18.06
CA PHE A 33 18.09 -31.07 17.20
C PHE A 33 16.59 -31.25 17.29
N MET A 34 15.94 -30.44 18.13
CA MET A 34 14.49 -30.36 18.18
C MET A 34 13.97 -29.72 16.88
N TYR A 35 13.42 -30.50 15.95
CA TYR A 35 12.66 -30.00 14.83
C TYR A 35 11.44 -29.25 15.37
N VAL A 36 11.48 -27.93 15.42
CA VAL A 36 10.26 -27.15 15.55
C VAL A 36 9.57 -27.21 14.19
N SER A 37 8.71 -28.19 14.01
CA SER A 37 7.78 -28.18 12.88
C SER A 37 6.81 -27.02 13.13
N THR A 38 7.09 -25.86 12.55
CA THR A 38 6.09 -24.81 12.40
C THR A 38 5.03 -25.37 11.43
N VAL A 39 3.97 -25.90 11.99
CA VAL A 39 2.75 -26.22 11.25
C VAL A 39 2.18 -24.87 10.80
N PHE A 40 2.50 -24.46 9.60
CA PHE A 40 1.77 -23.36 8.95
C PHE A 40 0.34 -23.84 8.73
N PRO A 41 -0.67 -23.05 9.06
CA PRO A 41 -2.04 -23.40 8.72
C PRO A 41 -2.14 -23.47 7.19
N THR A 42 -2.36 -24.67 6.66
CA THR A 42 -2.37 -25.00 5.23
C THR A 42 -3.64 -24.56 4.50
N ASN A 43 -4.35 -23.51 4.97
CA ASN A 43 -5.61 -23.07 4.37
C ASN A 43 -5.84 -21.54 4.42
N SER A 44 -4.81 -20.72 4.32
CA SER A 44 -5.01 -19.33 3.89
C SER A 44 -4.59 -19.24 2.41
N THR A 45 -5.53 -19.10 1.51
CA THR A 45 -5.25 -18.62 0.16
C THR A 45 -4.56 -17.28 0.31
N MET A 46 -3.24 -17.23 0.01
CA MET A 46 -2.49 -15.98 0.11
C MET A 46 -3.05 -15.01 -0.92
N THR A 47 -3.55 -13.88 -0.48
CA THR A 47 -4.07 -12.83 -1.36
C THR A 47 -2.98 -12.31 -2.27
N MET A 48 -3.14 -12.45 -3.59
CA MET A 48 -2.22 -11.85 -4.56
C MET A 48 -2.54 -10.37 -4.74
N LEU A 49 -1.58 -9.52 -4.40
CA LEU A 49 -1.67 -8.07 -4.50
C LEU A 49 -0.71 -7.56 -5.57
N LEU A 50 -1.20 -6.80 -6.54
CA LEU A 50 -0.37 -6.06 -7.48
C LEU A 50 -0.11 -4.65 -6.94
N LEU A 51 1.14 -4.29 -6.78
CA LEU A 51 1.59 -2.94 -6.42
C LEU A 51 2.19 -2.27 -7.66
N ILE A 52 1.48 -1.26 -8.19
CA ILE A 52 2.00 -0.42 -9.29
C ILE A 52 2.93 0.63 -8.69
N ASP A 53 4.21 0.56 -9.05
CA ASP A 53 5.27 1.46 -8.61
C ASP A 53 5.35 2.69 -9.53
N ASN A 54 5.03 3.85 -8.99
CA ASN A 54 5.18 5.15 -9.66
C ASN A 54 6.59 5.75 -9.48
N TYR A 55 7.63 4.92 -9.41
CA TYR A 55 9.02 5.34 -9.24
C TYR A 55 9.27 6.07 -7.92
N ASP A 56 8.67 5.56 -6.84
CA ASP A 56 8.81 6.12 -5.50
C ASP A 56 9.74 5.27 -4.62
N SER A 57 10.58 5.93 -3.83
CA SER A 57 11.49 5.25 -2.91
C SER A 57 10.79 4.54 -1.76
N PHE A 58 9.54 4.89 -1.43
CA PHE A 58 8.75 4.25 -0.39
C PHE A 58 7.91 3.06 -0.88
N THR A 59 7.87 2.80 -2.20
CA THR A 59 7.13 1.65 -2.76
C THR A 59 7.54 0.34 -2.10
N TYR A 60 8.84 0.14 -1.86
CA TYR A 60 9.32 -1.08 -1.23
C TYR A 60 9.03 -1.18 0.28
N ASN A 61 8.75 -0.07 0.96
CA ASN A 61 8.22 -0.11 2.33
C ASN A 61 6.76 -0.61 2.31
N LEU A 62 5.93 -0.15 1.37
CA LEU A 62 4.58 -0.71 1.16
C LEU A 62 4.64 -2.21 0.85
N TYR A 63 5.53 -2.62 -0.06
CA TYR A 63 5.79 -4.02 -0.39
C TYR A 63 6.09 -4.83 0.89
N GLN A 64 7.05 -4.36 1.70
CA GLN A 64 7.45 -5.04 2.93
C GLN A 64 6.28 -5.16 3.91
N TYR A 65 5.53 -4.08 4.16
CA TYR A 65 4.41 -4.10 5.08
C TYR A 65 3.31 -5.07 4.63
N PHE A 66 2.97 -5.10 3.34
CA PHE A 66 2.00 -6.07 2.83
C PHE A 66 2.51 -7.52 2.92
N CYS A 67 3.80 -7.77 2.68
CA CYS A 67 4.41 -9.09 2.89
C CYS A 67 4.36 -9.52 4.37
N GLU A 68 4.66 -8.60 5.31
CA GLU A 68 4.55 -8.83 6.75
C GLU A 68 3.11 -9.14 7.20
N LEU A 69 2.12 -8.61 6.49
CA LEU A 69 0.69 -8.90 6.68
C LEU A 69 0.23 -10.19 5.98
N GLY A 70 1.13 -10.92 5.31
CA GLY A 70 0.86 -12.20 4.69
C GLY A 70 0.35 -12.16 3.26
N ALA A 71 0.38 -11.01 2.59
CA ALA A 71 0.03 -10.91 1.19
C ALA A 71 1.17 -11.39 0.27
N GLN A 72 0.82 -12.02 -0.85
CA GLN A 72 1.75 -12.27 -1.94
C GLN A 72 1.80 -11.04 -2.85
N VAL A 73 2.88 -10.26 -2.77
CA VAL A 73 2.98 -8.98 -3.48
C VAL A 73 3.80 -9.10 -4.75
N VAL A 74 3.24 -8.65 -5.87
CA VAL A 74 3.95 -8.44 -7.13
C VAL A 74 4.12 -6.95 -7.36
N VAL A 75 5.36 -6.48 -7.50
CA VAL A 75 5.65 -5.07 -7.82
C VAL A 75 5.95 -4.94 -9.30
N LYS A 76 5.31 -3.98 -9.96
CA LYS A 76 5.55 -3.62 -11.36
C LYS A 76 5.54 -2.11 -11.51
N ARG A 77 6.46 -1.57 -12.32
CA ARG A 77 6.50 -0.14 -12.63
C ARG A 77 5.32 0.27 -13.49
N ASN A 78 4.93 1.52 -13.38
CA ASN A 78 3.76 2.09 -14.04
C ASN A 78 3.86 2.15 -15.58
N ASP A 79 5.05 1.93 -16.13
CA ASP A 79 5.36 1.88 -17.57
C ASP A 79 5.74 0.46 -18.06
N GLU A 80 5.80 -0.52 -17.16
CA GLU A 80 6.14 -1.92 -17.46
C GLU A 80 4.93 -2.82 -17.70
N LEU A 81 3.71 -2.28 -17.59
CA LEU A 81 2.46 -3.04 -17.67
C LEU A 81 1.47 -2.43 -18.65
N THR A 82 0.72 -3.30 -19.29
CA THR A 82 -0.54 -2.98 -19.97
C THR A 82 -1.73 -3.46 -19.14
N LEU A 83 -2.93 -2.93 -19.40
CA LEU A 83 -4.17 -3.41 -18.73
C LEU A 83 -4.40 -4.90 -18.94
N HIS A 84 -4.09 -5.41 -20.15
CA HIS A 84 -4.22 -6.82 -20.48
C HIS A 84 -3.25 -7.71 -19.66
N GLU A 85 -2.04 -7.24 -19.38
CA GLU A 85 -1.10 -7.96 -18.52
C GLU A 85 -1.56 -7.98 -17.07
N ILE A 86 -2.17 -6.89 -16.58
CA ILE A 86 -2.80 -6.88 -15.25
C ILE A 86 -3.96 -7.89 -15.20
N GLU A 87 -4.82 -7.94 -16.24
CA GLU A 87 -5.88 -8.95 -16.33
C GLU A 87 -5.32 -10.39 -16.31
N ARG A 88 -4.22 -10.64 -17.03
CA ARG A 88 -3.57 -11.96 -17.03
C ARG A 88 -2.92 -12.32 -15.69
N LEU A 89 -2.39 -11.34 -14.97
CA LEU A 89 -1.88 -11.55 -13.62
C LEU A 89 -3.00 -11.91 -12.64
N ALA A 90 -4.23 -11.49 -12.95
CA ALA A 90 -5.44 -11.72 -12.14
C ALA A 90 -5.22 -11.42 -10.65
N PRO A 91 -4.75 -10.22 -10.27
CA PRO A 91 -4.57 -9.88 -8.87
C PRO A 91 -5.93 -9.81 -8.15
N GLU A 92 -5.94 -10.16 -6.88
CA GLU A 92 -7.12 -10.01 -6.03
C GLU A 92 -7.28 -8.56 -5.52
N ARG A 93 -6.18 -7.80 -5.48
CA ARG A 93 -6.14 -6.40 -5.04
C ARG A 93 -5.10 -5.61 -5.82
N LEU A 94 -5.35 -4.31 -5.96
CA LEU A 94 -4.46 -3.37 -6.61
C LEU A 94 -4.06 -2.25 -5.65
N VAL A 95 -2.77 -1.94 -5.59
CA VAL A 95 -2.26 -0.78 -4.87
C VAL A 95 -1.54 0.13 -5.86
N ILE A 96 -1.88 1.41 -5.83
CA ILE A 96 -1.20 2.45 -6.60
C ILE A 96 -0.29 3.22 -5.63
N SER A 97 1.01 3.13 -5.86
CA SER A 97 2.03 3.68 -4.96
C SER A 97 2.05 5.21 -4.94
N PRO A 98 2.74 5.80 -3.96
CA PRO A 98 3.28 7.16 -4.08
C PRO A 98 4.10 7.32 -5.36
N GLY A 99 4.39 8.56 -5.72
CA GLY A 99 5.23 8.89 -6.86
C GLY A 99 5.46 10.40 -7.01
N PRO A 100 6.39 10.79 -7.88
CA PRO A 100 6.64 12.18 -8.22
C PRO A 100 5.58 12.75 -9.17
N CYS A 101 5.64 14.05 -9.39
CA CYS A 101 4.85 14.81 -10.38
C CYS A 101 3.33 14.78 -10.13
N THR A 102 2.54 14.57 -11.16
CA THR A 102 1.09 14.57 -11.14
C THR A 102 0.51 13.23 -11.60
N PRO A 103 -0.77 12.95 -11.35
CA PRO A 103 -1.40 11.73 -11.86
C PRO A 103 -1.34 11.56 -13.39
N ASP A 104 -1.25 12.64 -14.16
CA ASP A 104 -1.15 12.56 -15.63
C ASP A 104 0.19 11.95 -16.08
N GLU A 105 1.20 12.00 -15.21
CA GLU A 105 2.54 11.46 -15.45
C GLU A 105 2.75 10.08 -14.78
N ALA A 106 1.70 9.53 -14.17
CA ALA A 106 1.75 8.26 -13.44
C ALA A 106 1.55 7.02 -14.35
N GLY A 107 1.93 7.10 -15.62
CA GLY A 107 1.88 5.98 -16.55
C GLY A 107 0.50 5.32 -16.61
N ILE A 108 0.43 4.00 -16.39
CA ILE A 108 -0.82 3.24 -16.47
C ILE A 108 -1.79 3.50 -15.29
N SER A 109 -1.36 4.18 -14.23
CA SER A 109 -2.11 4.26 -12.96
C SER A 109 -3.54 4.78 -13.12
N LEU A 110 -3.76 5.88 -13.88
CA LEU A 110 -5.12 6.40 -14.14
C LEU A 110 -5.98 5.41 -14.93
N ALA A 111 -5.40 4.77 -15.95
CA ALA A 111 -6.11 3.79 -16.78
C ALA A 111 -6.44 2.53 -15.98
N ALA A 112 -5.52 2.06 -15.13
CA ALA A 112 -5.72 0.91 -14.27
C ALA A 112 -6.85 1.15 -13.25
N ILE A 113 -6.85 2.32 -12.58
CA ILE A 113 -7.94 2.69 -11.66
C ILE A 113 -9.29 2.64 -12.36
N ARG A 114 -9.43 3.30 -13.53
CA ARG A 114 -10.70 3.32 -14.28
C ARG A 114 -11.14 1.94 -14.75
N HIS A 115 -10.19 1.10 -15.17
CA HIS A 115 -10.49 -0.21 -15.74
C HIS A 115 -10.86 -1.26 -14.69
N PHE A 116 -10.27 -1.16 -13.49
CA PHE A 116 -10.43 -2.15 -12.42
C PHE A 116 -11.33 -1.68 -11.27
N ALA A 117 -11.86 -0.46 -11.31
CA ALA A 117 -12.63 0.15 -10.23
C ALA A 117 -13.81 -0.70 -9.73
N ASP A 118 -14.51 -1.38 -10.64
CA ASP A 118 -15.67 -2.24 -10.36
C ASP A 118 -15.32 -3.74 -10.27
N LYS A 119 -14.03 -4.10 -10.45
CA LYS A 119 -13.58 -5.48 -10.56
C LYS A 119 -12.85 -5.99 -9.34
N LEU A 120 -12.09 -5.12 -8.66
CA LEU A 120 -11.27 -5.49 -7.51
C LEU A 120 -11.01 -4.31 -6.57
N PRO A 121 -10.68 -4.56 -5.29
CA PRO A 121 -10.31 -3.51 -4.36
C PRO A 121 -9.05 -2.77 -4.79
N ILE A 122 -9.08 -1.42 -4.72
CA ILE A 122 -7.94 -0.56 -5.05
C ILE A 122 -7.63 0.38 -3.88
N LEU A 123 -6.37 0.39 -3.47
CA LEU A 123 -5.83 1.40 -2.54
C LEU A 123 -4.90 2.36 -3.29
N GLY A 124 -5.18 3.65 -3.21
CA GLY A 124 -4.28 4.70 -3.67
C GLY A 124 -3.52 5.35 -2.53
N VAL A 125 -2.19 5.43 -2.61
CA VAL A 125 -1.34 6.07 -1.61
C VAL A 125 -0.67 7.30 -2.21
N CYS A 126 -0.83 8.46 -1.59
CA CYS A 126 -0.27 9.75 -1.99
C CYS A 126 -0.60 10.11 -3.45
N LEU A 127 0.31 9.94 -4.41
CA LEU A 127 0.02 10.10 -5.83
C LEU A 127 -1.12 9.17 -6.28
N GLY A 128 -1.17 7.93 -5.80
CA GLY A 128 -2.25 6.98 -6.09
C GLY A 128 -3.62 7.46 -5.60
N HIS A 129 -3.68 8.12 -4.44
CA HIS A 129 -4.89 8.76 -3.93
C HIS A 129 -5.34 9.91 -4.85
N GLN A 130 -4.41 10.76 -5.28
CA GLN A 130 -4.69 11.85 -6.22
C GLN A 130 -5.16 11.31 -7.57
N ALA A 131 -4.49 10.25 -8.08
CA ALA A 131 -4.89 9.57 -9.30
C ALA A 131 -6.30 8.97 -9.20
N MET A 132 -6.67 8.42 -8.04
CA MET A 132 -8.04 7.93 -7.80
C MET A 132 -9.06 9.06 -7.89
N GLY A 133 -8.85 10.19 -7.22
CA GLY A 133 -9.73 11.35 -7.32
C GLY A 133 -9.83 11.85 -8.77
N GLN A 134 -8.70 12.01 -9.45
CA GLN A 134 -8.64 12.52 -10.83
C GLN A 134 -9.29 11.54 -11.83
N ALA A 135 -9.16 10.23 -11.63
CA ALA A 135 -9.78 9.22 -12.50
C ALA A 135 -11.30 9.38 -12.58
N PHE A 136 -11.92 9.93 -11.52
CA PHE A 136 -13.37 10.19 -11.42
C PHE A 136 -13.74 11.68 -11.59
N GLY A 137 -12.77 12.54 -11.93
CA GLY A 137 -13.03 13.94 -12.29
C GLY A 137 -12.70 14.99 -11.24
N ALA A 138 -12.12 14.61 -10.09
CA ALA A 138 -11.59 15.59 -9.15
C ALA A 138 -10.36 16.31 -9.73
N ARG A 139 -10.16 17.53 -9.31
CA ARG A 139 -8.95 18.31 -9.65
C ARG A 139 -7.88 18.09 -8.60
N VAL A 140 -6.64 17.96 -9.07
CA VAL A 140 -5.44 17.97 -8.23
C VAL A 140 -4.83 19.35 -8.27
N VAL A 141 -4.64 19.95 -7.11
CA VAL A 141 -4.17 21.34 -6.96
C VAL A 141 -2.99 21.42 -5.99
N ARG A 142 -2.31 22.55 -5.96
CA ARG A 142 -1.23 22.78 -4.99
C ARG A 142 -1.78 22.80 -3.56
N ALA A 143 -1.11 22.10 -2.67
CA ALA A 143 -1.36 22.17 -1.22
C ALA A 143 -1.07 23.60 -0.71
N ARG A 144 -1.75 24.00 0.35
CA ARG A 144 -1.47 25.26 1.04
C ARG A 144 -0.02 25.34 1.53
N GLN A 145 0.53 24.23 1.96
CA GLN A 145 1.91 24.12 2.41
C GLN A 145 2.54 22.83 1.86
N VAL A 146 3.77 22.93 1.33
CA VAL A 146 4.56 21.76 0.95
C VAL A 146 4.93 20.95 2.20
N MET A 147 4.61 19.67 2.17
CA MET A 147 4.94 18.72 3.21
C MET A 147 6.08 17.81 2.72
N HIS A 148 7.16 17.74 3.48
CA HIS A 148 8.29 16.87 3.16
C HIS A 148 8.85 16.25 4.44
N GLY A 149 8.48 15.00 4.70
CA GLY A 149 8.89 14.26 5.90
C GLY A 149 8.32 14.82 7.21
N LYS A 150 7.25 15.60 7.14
CA LYS A 150 6.60 16.18 8.31
C LYS A 150 5.44 15.30 8.76
N THR A 151 5.29 15.19 10.07
CA THR A 151 4.10 14.57 10.65
C THR A 151 2.97 15.59 10.80
N SER A 152 1.74 15.11 10.67
CA SER A 152 0.52 15.84 10.95
C SER A 152 -0.45 14.95 11.70
N THR A 153 -1.22 15.56 12.57
CA THR A 153 -2.37 14.92 13.19
C THR A 153 -3.57 15.09 12.27
N ILE A 154 -4.26 13.99 11.99
CA ILE A 154 -5.47 13.98 11.16
C ILE A 154 -6.66 13.44 11.94
N ALA A 155 -7.84 13.88 11.57
CA ALA A 155 -9.10 13.29 12.00
C ALA A 155 -9.64 12.37 10.90
N HIS A 156 -10.38 11.31 11.26
CA HIS A 156 -10.96 10.37 10.31
C HIS A 156 -12.32 9.84 10.76
N SER A 157 -13.07 9.24 9.83
CA SER A 157 -14.44 8.75 10.09
C SER A 157 -14.51 7.38 10.77
N ASN A 158 -13.38 6.74 11.05
CA ASN A 158 -13.30 5.37 11.58
C ASN A 158 -14.00 4.31 10.70
N THR A 159 -13.95 4.50 9.38
CA THR A 159 -14.56 3.60 8.37
C THR A 159 -13.52 3.16 7.34
N GLY A 160 -13.79 2.05 6.63
CA GLY A 160 -12.90 1.52 5.61
C GLY A 160 -11.50 1.23 6.15
N VAL A 161 -10.47 1.71 5.48
CA VAL A 161 -9.07 1.53 5.93
C VAL A 161 -8.78 2.17 7.29
N PHE A 162 -9.61 3.10 7.76
CA PHE A 162 -9.47 3.75 9.07
C PHE A 162 -10.20 3.02 10.21
N ALA A 163 -10.86 1.90 9.96
CA ALA A 163 -11.63 1.20 10.98
C ALA A 163 -10.75 0.73 12.15
N GLY A 164 -11.12 1.12 13.37
CA GLY A 164 -10.42 0.75 14.61
C GLY A 164 -9.07 1.44 14.83
N LEU A 165 -8.72 2.45 14.03
CA LEU A 165 -7.51 3.24 14.25
C LEU A 165 -7.72 4.32 15.33
N ALA A 166 -6.61 4.78 15.91
CA ALA A 166 -6.61 5.85 16.91
C ALA A 166 -7.17 7.16 16.34
N GLN A 167 -7.94 7.87 17.14
CA GLN A 167 -8.54 9.15 16.78
C GLN A 167 -8.15 10.21 17.82
N PRO A 168 -7.37 11.21 17.46
CA PRO A 168 -6.77 11.50 16.15
C PRO A 168 -5.58 10.58 15.82
N LEU A 169 -5.17 10.53 14.54
CA LEU A 169 -4.07 9.72 14.04
C LEU A 169 -2.89 10.61 13.59
N THR A 170 -1.67 10.25 13.99
CA THR A 170 -0.45 10.93 13.50
C THR A 170 0.08 10.23 12.25
N VAL A 171 0.29 10.98 11.17
CA VAL A 171 0.70 10.47 9.87
C VAL A 171 1.83 11.29 9.25
N THR A 172 2.66 10.66 8.44
CA THR A 172 3.76 11.29 7.70
C THR A 172 3.31 11.73 6.32
N ARG A 173 3.69 12.95 5.93
CA ARG A 173 3.29 13.56 4.66
C ARG A 173 4.51 13.97 3.84
N TYR A 174 4.47 13.65 2.52
CA TYR A 174 5.50 14.00 1.53
C TYR A 174 4.84 14.50 0.24
N HIS A 175 4.02 15.55 0.30
CA HIS A 175 3.30 16.02 -0.87
C HIS A 175 3.25 17.54 -0.98
N SER A 176 3.19 18.02 -2.21
CA SER A 176 2.95 19.44 -2.57
C SER A 176 1.60 19.62 -3.29
N LEU A 177 0.94 18.52 -3.63
CA LEU A 177 -0.35 18.47 -4.31
C LEU A 177 -1.39 17.77 -3.43
N ILE A 178 -2.66 18.12 -3.63
CA ILE A 178 -3.83 17.58 -2.93
C ILE A 178 -5.02 17.50 -3.89
N ILE A 179 -6.02 16.71 -3.54
CA ILE A 179 -7.34 16.78 -4.18
C ILE A 179 -8.06 18.04 -3.70
N ASP A 180 -8.56 18.86 -4.64
CA ASP A 180 -9.42 20.00 -4.35
C ASP A 180 -10.79 19.51 -3.85
N ALA A 181 -11.10 19.77 -2.59
CA ALA A 181 -12.33 19.33 -1.95
C ALA A 181 -13.59 19.82 -2.67
N ALA A 182 -13.56 21.02 -3.28
CA ALA A 182 -14.69 21.58 -4.02
C ALA A 182 -14.96 20.85 -5.35
N SER A 183 -14.01 20.04 -5.82
CA SER A 183 -14.13 19.30 -7.07
C SER A 183 -14.33 17.79 -6.86
N LEU A 184 -14.30 17.32 -5.61
CA LEU A 184 -14.47 15.89 -5.33
C LEU A 184 -15.88 15.44 -5.73
N PRO A 185 -16.02 14.44 -6.63
CA PRO A 185 -17.35 13.97 -7.05
C PRO A 185 -18.14 13.35 -5.91
N ASP A 186 -19.48 13.45 -5.98
CA ASP A 186 -20.42 12.93 -4.97
C ASP A 186 -20.34 11.41 -4.76
N CYS A 187 -19.74 10.66 -5.71
CA CYS A 187 -19.51 9.24 -5.55
C CYS A 187 -18.43 8.91 -4.50
N PHE A 188 -17.64 9.90 -4.08
CA PHE A 188 -16.70 9.76 -2.98
C PHE A 188 -17.21 10.38 -1.68
N GLU A 189 -16.78 9.83 -0.57
CA GLU A 189 -16.86 10.45 0.75
C GLU A 189 -15.44 10.76 1.25
N ILE A 190 -15.30 11.86 1.98
CA ILE A 190 -14.05 12.20 2.65
C ILE A 190 -14.01 11.42 3.96
N THR A 191 -13.04 10.51 4.08
CA THR A 191 -12.89 9.64 5.25
C THR A 191 -11.83 10.12 6.23
N ALA A 192 -10.90 11.01 5.79
CA ALA A 192 -9.94 11.66 6.66
C ALA A 192 -9.58 13.06 6.17
N TRP A 193 -9.19 13.94 7.12
CA TRP A 193 -8.81 15.33 6.83
C TRP A 193 -7.79 15.84 7.83
N SER A 194 -6.93 16.76 7.38
CA SER A 194 -6.14 17.59 8.27
C SER A 194 -6.97 18.76 8.80
N GLU A 195 -6.49 19.40 9.86
CA GLU A 195 -7.12 20.61 10.42
C GLU A 195 -6.17 21.79 10.38
N HIS A 196 -6.73 22.97 10.13
CA HIS A 196 -6.05 24.25 10.23
C HIS A 196 -6.97 25.26 10.90
N GLU A 197 -6.47 25.91 11.96
CA GLU A 197 -7.26 26.88 12.76
C GLU A 197 -8.61 26.33 13.24
N GLY A 198 -8.63 25.04 13.64
CA GLY A 198 -9.83 24.36 14.14
C GLY A 198 -10.88 24.02 13.06
N LYS A 199 -10.52 24.10 11.78
CA LYS A 199 -11.40 23.75 10.66
C LYS A 199 -10.77 22.64 9.81
N ARG A 200 -11.62 21.85 9.15
CA ARG A 200 -11.17 20.90 8.13
C ARG A 200 -10.43 21.66 7.02
N ASP A 201 -9.25 21.18 6.67
CA ASP A 201 -8.35 21.82 5.71
C ASP A 201 -8.19 20.93 4.46
N GLU A 202 -7.22 20.03 4.45
CA GLU A 202 -6.90 19.21 3.29
C GLU A 202 -7.48 17.79 3.43
N ILE A 203 -7.94 17.22 2.33
CA ILE A 203 -8.39 15.82 2.26
C ILE A 203 -7.18 14.90 2.50
N MET A 204 -7.30 14.03 3.50
CA MET A 204 -6.29 13.03 3.85
C MET A 204 -6.76 11.59 3.57
N GLY A 205 -8.04 11.39 3.31
CA GLY A 205 -8.60 10.10 2.91
C GLY A 205 -9.89 10.26 2.15
N ILE A 206 -10.08 9.41 1.13
CA ILE A 206 -11.33 9.28 0.38
C ILE A 206 -11.72 7.81 0.26
N ARG A 207 -13.01 7.55 0.12
CA ARG A 207 -13.58 6.26 -0.15
C ARG A 207 -14.72 6.39 -1.15
N HIS A 208 -14.80 5.50 -2.13
CA HIS A 208 -15.94 5.46 -3.02
C HIS A 208 -17.14 4.83 -2.32
N ARG A 209 -18.34 5.39 -2.51
CA ARG A 209 -19.55 4.98 -1.78
C ARG A 209 -20.07 3.60 -2.11
N SER A 210 -19.79 3.08 -3.31
CA SER A 210 -20.32 1.82 -3.82
C SER A 210 -19.26 0.87 -4.39
N LEU A 211 -18.07 1.37 -4.73
CA LEU A 211 -16.96 0.57 -5.26
C LEU A 211 -15.89 0.37 -4.17
N PRO A 212 -15.11 -0.70 -4.22
CA PRO A 212 -14.09 -0.99 -3.22
C PRO A 212 -12.81 -0.16 -3.45
N LEU A 213 -12.94 1.17 -3.45
CA LEU A 213 -11.87 2.11 -3.69
C LEU A 213 -11.61 2.95 -2.44
N GLU A 214 -10.37 2.92 -1.97
CA GLU A 214 -9.89 3.67 -0.82
C GLU A 214 -8.62 4.44 -1.19
N GLY A 215 -8.46 5.65 -0.68
CA GLY A 215 -7.28 6.44 -0.95
C GLY A 215 -6.83 7.23 0.27
N VAL A 216 -5.52 7.28 0.51
CA VAL A 216 -4.90 8.05 1.60
C VAL A 216 -3.82 8.99 1.04
N GLN A 217 -3.84 10.27 1.44
CA GLN A 217 -2.89 11.29 0.97
C GLN A 217 -1.53 11.20 1.66
N PHE A 218 -1.45 10.55 2.79
CA PHE A 218 -0.24 10.38 3.59
C PHE A 218 0.42 9.02 3.31
N HIS A 219 1.57 8.77 3.97
CA HIS A 219 2.38 7.57 3.82
C HIS A 219 2.18 6.63 5.02
N PRO A 220 1.29 5.62 4.94
CA PRO A 220 1.09 4.65 6.02
C PRO A 220 2.32 3.76 6.23
N GLU A 221 3.16 3.59 5.21
CA GLU A 221 4.39 2.80 5.23
C GLU A 221 5.59 3.53 5.87
N SER A 222 5.43 4.80 6.22
CA SER A 222 6.45 5.56 6.91
C SER A 222 6.50 5.19 8.39
N ILE A 223 7.70 4.98 8.93
CA ILE A 223 7.92 4.60 10.34
C ILE A 223 7.34 5.62 11.34
N LEU A 224 7.18 6.87 10.95
CA LEU A 224 6.59 7.93 11.79
C LEU A 224 5.06 8.00 11.67
N SER A 225 4.45 7.22 10.78
CA SER A 225 2.99 7.08 10.71
C SER A 225 2.52 6.05 11.71
N GLN A 226 1.56 6.44 12.56
CA GLN A 226 0.95 5.54 13.52
C GLN A 226 0.06 4.52 12.82
N GLN A 227 0.06 3.29 13.32
CA GLN A 227 -0.84 2.21 12.92
C GLN A 227 -0.88 1.93 11.39
N GLY A 228 0.24 2.17 10.68
CA GLY A 228 0.30 1.95 9.24
C GLY A 228 -0.01 0.50 8.84
N HIS A 229 0.53 -0.49 9.55
CA HIS A 229 0.22 -1.91 9.33
C HIS A 229 -1.28 -2.20 9.51
N GLN A 230 -1.92 -1.64 10.54
CA GLN A 230 -3.34 -1.88 10.77
C GLN A 230 -4.21 -1.26 9.67
N LEU A 231 -3.83 -0.07 9.14
CA LEU A 231 -4.49 0.55 8.00
C LEU A 231 -4.40 -0.34 6.75
N LEU A 232 -3.21 -0.87 6.45
CA LEU A 232 -2.98 -1.76 5.32
C LEU A 232 -3.66 -3.13 5.49
N ASP A 233 -3.70 -3.66 6.72
CA ASP A 233 -4.45 -4.87 7.07
C ASP A 233 -5.96 -4.70 6.88
N ASN A 234 -6.49 -3.51 7.22
CA ASN A 234 -7.89 -3.18 6.95
C ASN A 234 -8.18 -3.21 5.43
N PHE A 235 -7.26 -2.70 4.60
CA PHE A 235 -7.40 -2.80 3.15
C PHE A 235 -7.39 -4.25 2.65
N LEU A 236 -6.55 -5.12 3.23
CA LEU A 236 -6.54 -6.55 2.86
C LEU A 236 -7.84 -7.29 3.22
N LYS A 237 -8.71 -6.70 4.01
CA LYS A 237 -10.00 -7.27 4.43
C LYS A 237 -11.21 -6.72 3.64
N ILE A 238 -10.98 -5.72 2.76
CA ILE A 238 -11.98 -5.22 1.82
C ILE A 238 -12.07 -6.20 0.64
#